data_c16ab4140a441f82aed3fe9408fcd39c
#
_entry.id   c16ab4140a441f82aed3fe9408fcd39c
#
_cell.length_a   1.000
_cell.length_b   1.000
_cell.length_c   1.000
_cell.angle_alpha   90.00
_cell.angle_beta   90.00
_cell.angle_gamma   90.00
#
_symmetry.space_group_name_H-M   'P 1'
#
loop_
_entity.id
_entity.type
_entity.pdbx_description
1 polymer ?
#
loop_
_entity_poly.entity_id
_entity_poly.type
_entity_poly.pdbx_seq_one_letter_code
_entity_poly.pdbx_strand_id
1 'polypeptide(L)'
;MIYGLSDLHLDYTGDKSMEVFGSAWENYEERMFKAWKEIVKDDDYVIVPGDISWALKIDEAYNDLKRIESLPGKKIFLKGNHDLWWSSLNKIKELDLKNMFFLQNNSFETEKYVFIGTRGWISPKSSEFSEDTDRKIYNRELMRLKLSYNSVKNKEKEIICLFHYPPVEKDRTLNDFGLFVKEHNIKIVLYGHLHAYSLNNVVDEVVNGIEFHCISADYLKFIPRLIRR
;
A
#
# COMPACT_ATOMS: atom_id res chain seq x y z
N MET A 1 8.65 -2.60 15.63
CA MET A 1 7.56 -3.46 15.09
C MET A 1 7.18 -2.99 13.67
N ILE A 2 6.44 -3.80 12.91
CA ILE A 2 5.93 -3.44 11.58
C ILE A 2 4.40 -3.48 11.63
N TYR A 3 3.77 -2.38 11.28
CA TYR A 3 2.31 -2.23 11.17
C TYR A 3 1.94 -1.98 9.72
N GLY A 4 0.69 -2.29 9.37
CA GLY A 4 0.11 -1.99 8.06
C GLY A 4 -1.22 -1.26 8.19
N LEU A 5 -1.42 -0.24 7.36
CA LEU A 5 -2.69 0.47 7.18
C LEU A 5 -2.66 1.20 5.83
N SER A 6 -3.48 0.80 4.89
CA SER A 6 -3.56 1.34 3.54
C SER A 6 -4.82 2.17 3.33
N ASP A 7 -4.88 2.85 2.20
CA ASP A 7 -6.11 3.50 1.75
C ASP A 7 -6.60 4.56 2.75
N LEU A 8 -5.68 5.48 3.07
CA LEU A 8 -5.93 6.54 4.04
C LEU A 8 -6.91 7.59 3.49
N HIS A 9 -6.94 7.74 2.16
CA HIS A 9 -7.84 8.64 1.44
C HIS A 9 -7.99 10.03 2.06
N LEU A 10 -6.88 10.61 2.53
CA LEU A 10 -6.88 11.92 3.15
C LEU A 10 -7.29 13.00 2.14
N ASP A 11 -8.01 13.99 2.63
CA ASP A 11 -8.40 15.14 1.85
C ASP A 11 -8.31 16.42 2.70
N TYR A 12 -7.16 17.08 2.64
CA TYR A 12 -6.94 18.34 3.35
C TYR A 12 -7.92 19.44 2.94
N THR A 13 -8.40 19.41 1.70
CA THR A 13 -9.33 20.43 1.18
C THR A 13 -10.74 20.23 1.70
N GLY A 14 -11.11 19.01 2.04
CA GLY A 14 -12.46 18.63 2.47
C GLY A 14 -13.48 18.55 1.31
N ASP A 15 -13.00 18.57 0.06
CA ASP A 15 -13.88 18.56 -1.13
C ASP A 15 -14.36 17.15 -1.48
N LYS A 16 -13.70 16.10 -0.97
CA LYS A 16 -13.97 14.70 -1.29
C LYS A 16 -14.19 13.87 -0.03
N SER A 17 -15.39 13.97 0.53
CA SER A 17 -15.74 13.18 1.70
C SER A 17 -15.85 11.70 1.36
N MET A 18 -15.15 10.85 2.13
CA MET A 18 -15.29 9.39 2.09
C MET A 18 -16.60 8.89 2.72
N GLU A 19 -17.36 9.73 3.42
CA GLU A 19 -18.64 9.36 4.04
C GLU A 19 -19.69 8.89 3.02
N VAL A 20 -19.53 9.29 1.74
CA VAL A 20 -20.39 8.81 0.65
C VAL A 20 -20.31 7.28 0.46
N PHE A 21 -19.26 6.63 0.96
CA PHE A 21 -19.08 5.19 0.92
C PHE A 21 -19.64 4.45 2.15
N GLY A 22 -20.33 5.16 3.05
CA GLY A 22 -21.05 4.60 4.16
C GLY A 22 -20.58 5.08 5.53
N SER A 23 -21.37 4.79 6.56
CA SER A 23 -21.16 5.25 7.94
C SER A 23 -19.84 4.76 8.58
N ALA A 24 -19.21 3.72 8.04
CA ALA A 24 -17.88 3.31 8.49
C ALA A 24 -16.84 4.42 8.35
N TRP A 25 -17.03 5.33 7.38
CA TRP A 25 -16.13 6.42 7.07
C TRP A 25 -16.44 7.73 7.84
N GLU A 26 -17.46 7.75 8.69
CA GLU A 26 -17.75 8.92 9.53
C GLU A 26 -16.60 9.22 10.48
N ASN A 27 -16.08 10.45 10.42
CA ASN A 27 -14.95 10.92 11.24
C ASN A 27 -13.72 9.97 11.21
N TYR A 28 -13.52 9.26 10.10
CA TYR A 28 -12.52 8.19 9.99
C TYR A 28 -11.10 8.69 10.20
N GLU A 29 -10.75 9.88 9.71
CA GLU A 29 -9.40 10.44 9.85
C GLU A 29 -9.03 10.65 11.31
N GLU A 30 -9.92 11.24 12.11
CA GLU A 30 -9.69 11.47 13.53
C GLU A 30 -9.52 10.14 14.28
N ARG A 31 -10.41 9.17 14.02
CA ARG A 31 -10.33 7.83 14.62
C ARG A 31 -9.04 7.11 14.25
N MET A 32 -8.66 7.16 12.99
CA MET A 32 -7.46 6.55 12.46
C MET A 32 -6.20 7.17 13.09
N PHE A 33 -6.10 8.49 13.13
CA PHE A 33 -4.96 9.19 13.69
C PHE A 33 -4.84 8.98 15.21
N LYS A 34 -5.96 8.90 15.91
CA LYS A 34 -5.99 8.54 17.33
C LYS A 34 -5.45 7.13 17.55
N ALA A 35 -6.00 6.13 16.85
CA ALA A 35 -5.56 4.74 16.96
C ALA A 35 -4.06 4.58 16.60
N TRP A 36 -3.60 5.29 15.55
CA TRP A 36 -2.20 5.28 15.15
C TRP A 36 -1.29 5.79 16.27
N LYS A 37 -1.60 6.95 16.88
CA LYS A 37 -0.82 7.53 17.98
C LYS A 37 -0.80 6.66 19.24
N GLU A 38 -1.88 5.91 19.51
CA GLU A 38 -1.97 5.03 20.66
C GLU A 38 -1.15 3.75 20.50
N ILE A 39 -1.01 3.24 19.26
CA ILE A 39 -0.46 1.91 18.98
C ILE A 39 1.00 1.98 18.52
N VAL A 40 1.34 2.91 17.64
CA VAL A 40 2.62 2.99 16.96
C VAL A 40 3.60 3.83 17.78
N LYS A 41 4.86 3.39 17.83
CA LYS A 41 5.98 4.12 18.45
C LYS A 41 6.92 4.69 17.39
N ASP A 42 7.76 5.64 17.76
CA ASP A 42 8.67 6.33 16.83
C ASP A 42 9.64 5.41 16.10
N ASP A 43 10.06 4.31 16.72
CA ASP A 43 10.97 3.33 16.13
C ASP A 43 10.27 2.26 15.28
N ASP A 44 8.94 2.22 15.27
CA ASP A 44 8.18 1.27 14.49
C ASP A 44 8.12 1.68 13.00
N TYR A 45 7.74 0.74 12.15
CA TYR A 45 7.46 0.97 10.74
C TYR A 45 5.97 0.85 10.48
N VAL A 46 5.42 1.76 9.67
CA VAL A 46 4.04 1.68 9.20
C VAL A 46 4.03 1.64 7.68
N ILE A 47 3.43 0.59 7.14
CA ILE A 47 3.37 0.32 5.71
C ILE A 47 2.05 0.83 5.17
N VAL A 48 2.12 1.69 4.16
CA VAL A 48 0.95 2.33 3.52
C VAL A 48 1.01 2.09 2.01
N PRO A 49 0.51 0.95 1.52
CA PRO A 49 0.62 0.58 0.11
C PRO A 49 -0.47 1.21 -0.76
N GLY A 50 -0.57 2.53 -0.74
CA GLY A 50 -1.36 3.30 -1.69
C GLY A 50 -2.61 3.94 -1.16
N ASP A 51 -3.19 4.76 -2.03
CA ASP A 51 -4.37 5.59 -1.80
C ASP A 51 -4.25 6.44 -0.54
N ILE A 52 -3.20 7.27 -0.55
CA ILE A 52 -2.79 8.08 0.59
C ILE A 52 -3.62 9.36 0.66
N SER A 53 -3.78 10.05 -0.49
CA SER A 53 -4.45 11.35 -0.56
C SER A 53 -5.22 11.50 -1.87
N TRP A 54 -6.37 12.16 -1.79
CA TRP A 54 -7.18 12.55 -2.94
C TRP A 54 -6.63 13.73 -3.74
N ALA A 55 -5.53 14.32 -3.32
CA ALA A 55 -4.90 15.42 -4.03
C ALA A 55 -4.60 15.07 -5.49
N LEU A 56 -4.72 16.04 -6.38
CA LEU A 56 -4.41 15.88 -7.80
C LEU A 56 -2.96 16.27 -8.11
N LYS A 57 -2.38 17.17 -7.29
CA LYS A 57 -1.03 17.71 -7.46
C LYS A 57 -0.21 17.51 -6.20
N ILE A 58 1.11 17.46 -6.37
CA ILE A 58 2.06 17.23 -5.28
C ILE A 58 2.02 18.32 -4.21
N ASP A 59 1.79 19.57 -4.60
CA ASP A 59 1.71 20.71 -3.67
C ASP A 59 0.45 20.63 -2.79
N GLU A 60 -0.65 20.08 -3.33
CA GLU A 60 -1.89 19.84 -2.58
C GLU A 60 -1.68 18.68 -1.59
N ALA A 61 -1.08 17.58 -2.07
CA ALA A 61 -0.79 16.40 -1.24
C ALA A 61 0.18 16.71 -0.10
N TYR A 62 1.01 17.75 -0.22
CA TYR A 62 1.97 18.13 0.81
C TYR A 62 1.30 18.33 2.18
N ASN A 63 0.11 18.93 2.23
CA ASN A 63 -0.61 19.14 3.48
C ASN A 63 -0.99 17.81 4.15
N ASP A 64 -1.53 16.85 3.38
CA ASP A 64 -1.86 15.52 3.90
C ASP A 64 -0.61 14.76 4.33
N LEU A 65 0.46 14.82 3.54
CA LEU A 65 1.73 14.20 3.87
C LEU A 65 2.33 14.78 5.16
N LYS A 66 2.24 16.09 5.39
CA LYS A 66 2.67 16.74 6.66
C LYS A 66 1.83 16.26 7.85
N ARG A 67 0.56 16.03 7.68
CA ARG A 67 -0.29 15.45 8.74
C ARG A 67 0.17 14.03 9.08
N ILE A 68 0.48 13.20 8.08
CA ILE A 68 1.02 11.85 8.31
C ILE A 68 2.44 11.92 8.90
N GLU A 69 3.28 12.87 8.48
CA GLU A 69 4.63 13.06 9.02
C GLU A 69 4.60 13.26 10.54
N SER A 70 3.59 13.99 11.04
CA SER A 70 3.42 14.27 12.48
C SER A 70 3.04 13.02 13.31
N LEU A 71 2.64 11.93 12.68
CA LEU A 71 2.32 10.68 13.37
C LEU A 71 3.60 9.91 13.72
N PRO A 72 3.60 9.11 14.80
CA PRO A 72 4.76 8.31 15.18
C PRO A 72 5.10 7.23 14.14
N GLY A 73 6.34 6.77 14.18
CA GLY A 73 6.86 5.70 13.33
C GLY A 73 7.46 6.17 12.00
N LYS A 74 8.20 5.28 11.34
CA LYS A 74 8.78 5.44 10.01
C LYS A 74 7.80 4.89 8.98
N LYS A 75 7.38 5.70 8.02
CA LYS A 75 6.34 5.32 7.06
C LYS A 75 6.95 4.88 5.75
N ILE A 76 6.46 3.76 5.19
CA ILE A 76 6.86 3.24 3.89
C ILE A 76 5.64 3.26 2.97
N PHE A 77 5.72 4.05 1.92
CA PHE A 77 4.63 4.29 0.99
C PHE A 77 4.84 3.60 -0.34
N LEU A 78 3.75 3.15 -0.91
CA LEU A 78 3.62 2.75 -2.30
C LEU A 78 2.51 3.58 -2.94
N LYS A 79 2.57 3.79 -4.25
CA LYS A 79 1.51 4.50 -4.98
C LYS A 79 0.25 3.66 -5.12
N GLY A 80 -0.93 4.22 -4.84
CA GLY A 80 -2.23 3.66 -5.19
C GLY A 80 -2.76 4.18 -6.54
N ASN A 81 -4.00 3.85 -6.88
CA ASN A 81 -4.63 4.32 -8.12
C ASN A 81 -5.19 5.74 -7.98
N HIS A 82 -5.56 6.15 -6.78
CA HIS A 82 -6.05 7.50 -6.49
C HIS A 82 -4.95 8.50 -6.17
N ASP A 83 -3.70 8.08 -5.97
CA ASP A 83 -2.56 8.97 -5.74
C ASP A 83 -2.12 9.67 -7.05
N LEU A 84 -2.99 10.51 -7.62
CA LEU A 84 -2.72 11.24 -8.87
C LEU A 84 -1.60 12.26 -8.70
N TRP A 85 -1.42 12.78 -7.49
CA TRP A 85 -0.34 13.70 -7.10
C TRP A 85 1.05 13.07 -7.19
N TRP A 86 1.14 11.73 -7.09
CA TRP A 86 2.41 11.01 -7.03
C TRP A 86 3.25 11.21 -8.29
N SER A 87 4.33 11.92 -8.13
CA SER A 87 5.26 12.31 -9.19
C SER A 87 6.51 11.40 -9.22
N SER A 88 7.64 11.89 -9.75
CA SER A 88 8.91 11.19 -9.65
C SER A 88 9.44 11.20 -8.21
N LEU A 89 10.24 10.19 -7.85
CA LEU A 89 10.88 10.15 -6.52
C LEU A 89 11.72 11.41 -6.23
N ASN A 90 12.34 12.01 -7.25
CA ASN A 90 13.12 13.23 -7.05
C ASN A 90 12.24 14.39 -6.61
N LYS A 91 11.10 14.59 -7.26
CA LYS A 91 10.14 15.63 -6.85
C LYS A 91 9.55 15.38 -5.47
N ILE A 92 9.29 14.11 -5.11
CA ILE A 92 8.82 13.77 -3.77
C ILE A 92 9.91 14.06 -2.72
N LYS A 93 11.18 13.79 -3.02
CA LYS A 93 12.29 14.09 -2.12
C LYS A 93 12.49 15.60 -1.87
N GLU A 94 12.13 16.45 -2.84
CA GLU A 94 12.17 17.91 -2.70
C GLU A 94 11.22 18.42 -1.62
N LEU A 95 10.19 17.64 -1.22
CA LEU A 95 9.29 17.98 -0.13
C LEU A 95 9.95 17.90 1.26
N ASP A 96 11.15 17.33 1.36
CA ASP A 96 11.94 17.15 2.61
C ASP A 96 11.13 16.56 3.79
N LEU A 97 10.31 15.55 3.50
CA LEU A 97 9.50 14.86 4.49
C LEU A 97 10.36 13.90 5.32
N LYS A 98 10.26 14.03 6.65
CA LYS A 98 11.04 13.21 7.57
C LYS A 98 10.35 11.87 7.84
N ASN A 99 11.15 10.81 8.06
CA ASN A 99 10.65 9.47 8.39
C ASN A 99 9.62 8.90 7.39
N MET A 100 9.69 9.32 6.12
CA MET A 100 8.82 8.88 5.04
C MET A 100 9.65 8.34 3.87
N PHE A 101 9.38 7.12 3.47
CA PHE A 101 10.09 6.41 2.40
C PHE A 101 9.09 6.01 1.31
N PHE A 102 9.47 6.27 0.06
CA PHE A 102 8.59 6.05 -1.09
C PHE A 102 9.18 4.97 -1.99
N LEU A 103 8.41 3.90 -2.23
CA LEU A 103 8.79 2.81 -3.11
C LEU A 103 8.30 3.08 -4.53
N GLN A 104 9.27 3.13 -5.45
CA GLN A 104 9.02 3.24 -6.90
C GLN A 104 10.20 2.67 -7.67
N ASN A 105 10.12 1.40 -8.05
CA ASN A 105 11.19 0.64 -8.71
C ASN A 105 12.46 0.45 -7.86
N ASN A 106 12.37 0.65 -6.56
CA ASN A 106 13.44 0.51 -5.56
C ASN A 106 12.99 -0.40 -4.43
N SER A 107 13.89 -0.69 -3.49
CA SER A 107 13.62 -1.37 -2.23
C SER A 107 13.96 -0.47 -1.04
N PHE A 108 13.36 -0.77 0.11
CA PHE A 108 13.73 -0.20 1.39
C PHE A 108 14.19 -1.31 2.34
N GLU A 109 15.38 -1.16 2.92
CA GLU A 109 15.95 -2.18 3.79
C GLU A 109 16.05 -1.69 5.23
N THR A 110 15.63 -2.55 6.14
CA THR A 110 15.86 -2.43 7.59
C THR A 110 16.94 -3.42 8.02
N GLU A 111 17.18 -3.56 9.31
CA GLU A 111 18.08 -4.56 9.82
C GLU A 111 17.65 -5.99 9.46
N LYS A 112 16.35 -6.31 9.61
CA LYS A 112 15.80 -7.66 9.44
C LYS A 112 15.04 -7.87 8.13
N TYR A 113 14.39 -6.83 7.62
CA TYR A 113 13.40 -6.92 6.53
C TYR A 113 13.79 -6.07 5.34
N VAL A 114 13.35 -6.50 4.17
CA VAL A 114 13.39 -5.71 2.94
C VAL A 114 11.96 -5.53 2.42
N PHE A 115 11.61 -4.31 2.10
CA PHE A 115 10.33 -3.96 1.49
C PHE A 115 10.53 -3.72 0.00
N ILE A 116 9.76 -4.41 -0.81
CA ILE A 116 9.67 -4.22 -2.25
C ILE A 116 8.21 -4.07 -2.64
N GLY A 117 7.93 -3.61 -3.84
CA GLY A 117 6.54 -3.60 -4.28
C GLY A 117 6.30 -2.82 -5.56
N THR A 118 5.04 -2.90 -5.97
CA THR A 118 4.46 -2.14 -7.06
C THR A 118 2.99 -1.91 -6.77
N ARG A 119 2.39 -0.90 -7.43
CA ARG A 119 0.96 -0.70 -7.34
C ARG A 119 0.15 -1.95 -7.71
N GLY A 120 0.67 -2.77 -8.62
CA GLY A 120 -0.14 -3.79 -9.25
C GLY A 120 -1.15 -3.19 -10.22
N TRP A 121 -2.10 -3.98 -10.65
CA TRP A 121 -3.22 -3.54 -11.48
C TRP A 121 -4.37 -4.53 -11.40
N ILE A 122 -5.55 -4.10 -11.88
CA ILE A 122 -6.72 -4.96 -12.00
C ILE A 122 -6.36 -6.27 -12.71
N SER A 123 -6.86 -7.38 -12.20
CA SER A 123 -6.56 -8.71 -12.72
C SER A 123 -7.15 -8.92 -14.11
N PRO A 124 -6.42 -9.59 -15.03
CA PRO A 124 -6.97 -10.01 -16.32
C PRO A 124 -8.19 -10.95 -16.23
N LYS A 125 -8.45 -11.52 -15.06
CA LYS A 125 -9.65 -12.34 -14.80
C LYS A 125 -10.88 -11.49 -14.44
N SER A 126 -10.69 -10.22 -14.13
CA SER A 126 -11.79 -9.32 -13.83
C SER A 126 -12.61 -9.02 -15.09
N SER A 127 -13.93 -8.98 -14.95
CA SER A 127 -14.83 -8.51 -16.02
C SER A 127 -14.62 -7.03 -16.38
N GLU A 128 -13.98 -6.26 -15.51
CA GLU A 128 -13.67 -4.85 -15.74
C GLU A 128 -12.34 -4.65 -16.48
N PHE A 129 -11.56 -5.72 -16.68
CA PHE A 129 -10.26 -5.63 -17.36
C PHE A 129 -10.44 -5.43 -18.86
N SER A 130 -9.81 -4.41 -19.41
CA SER A 130 -9.76 -4.14 -20.85
C SER A 130 -8.38 -4.48 -21.42
N GLU A 131 -8.33 -5.38 -22.40
CA GLU A 131 -7.07 -5.72 -23.08
C GLU A 131 -6.41 -4.52 -23.74
N ASP A 132 -7.20 -3.61 -24.30
CA ASP A 132 -6.70 -2.43 -25.04
C ASP A 132 -6.02 -1.39 -24.12
N THR A 133 -6.54 -1.20 -22.91
CA THR A 133 -6.08 -0.15 -21.99
C THR A 133 -5.28 -0.70 -20.82
N ASP A 134 -5.75 -1.79 -20.19
CA ASP A 134 -5.19 -2.26 -18.93
C ASP A 134 -3.98 -3.18 -19.12
N ARG A 135 -3.91 -3.96 -20.21
CA ARG A 135 -2.80 -4.87 -20.47
C ARG A 135 -1.45 -4.17 -20.45
N LYS A 136 -1.35 -2.99 -21.05
CA LYS A 136 -0.13 -2.20 -21.07
C LYS A 136 0.27 -1.74 -19.67
N ILE A 137 -0.69 -1.35 -18.85
CA ILE A 137 -0.47 -0.92 -17.47
C ILE A 137 -0.04 -2.13 -16.62
N TYR A 138 -0.76 -3.24 -16.73
CA TYR A 138 -0.49 -4.48 -16.03
C TYR A 138 0.96 -4.97 -16.27
N ASN A 139 1.37 -5.04 -17.53
CA ASN A 139 2.72 -5.46 -17.90
C ASN A 139 3.80 -4.49 -17.38
N ARG A 140 3.51 -3.19 -17.38
CA ARG A 140 4.41 -2.17 -16.81
C ARG A 140 4.57 -2.34 -15.30
N GLU A 141 3.49 -2.62 -14.59
CA GLU A 141 3.55 -2.85 -13.14
C GLU A 141 4.31 -4.16 -12.80
N LEU A 142 4.17 -5.22 -13.60
CA LEU A 142 5.01 -6.43 -13.46
C LEU A 142 6.50 -6.12 -13.66
N MET A 143 6.84 -5.27 -14.64
CA MET A 143 8.22 -4.84 -14.83
C MET A 143 8.73 -4.02 -13.64
N ARG A 144 7.90 -3.16 -13.06
CA ARG A 144 8.24 -2.37 -11.87
C ARG A 144 8.50 -3.25 -10.66
N LEU A 145 7.70 -4.31 -10.47
CA LEU A 145 7.95 -5.29 -9.42
C LEU A 145 9.32 -5.95 -9.58
N LYS A 146 9.67 -6.38 -10.81
CA LYS A 146 10.99 -6.94 -11.11
C LYS A 146 12.12 -5.97 -10.82
N LEU A 147 11.96 -4.68 -11.17
CA LEU A 147 12.95 -3.65 -10.86
C LEU A 147 13.09 -3.45 -9.34
N SER A 148 11.97 -3.40 -8.61
CA SER A 148 11.97 -3.28 -7.15
C SER A 148 12.70 -4.47 -6.51
N TYR A 149 12.41 -5.71 -6.91
CA TYR A 149 13.10 -6.90 -6.43
C TYR A 149 14.59 -6.91 -6.78
N ASN A 150 14.96 -6.51 -8.00
CA ASN A 150 16.36 -6.49 -8.44
C ASN A 150 17.19 -5.41 -7.72
N SER A 151 16.56 -4.41 -7.13
CA SER A 151 17.23 -3.37 -6.34
C SER A 151 17.63 -3.83 -4.94
N VAL A 152 17.16 -5.00 -4.49
CA VAL A 152 17.48 -5.58 -3.18
C VAL A 152 18.97 -5.94 -3.11
N LYS A 153 19.67 -5.37 -2.12
CA LYS A 153 21.10 -5.58 -1.91
C LYS A 153 21.38 -6.88 -1.16
N ASN A 154 20.58 -7.17 -0.12
CA ASN A 154 20.71 -8.39 0.67
C ASN A 154 19.43 -9.24 0.58
N LYS A 155 19.48 -10.27 -0.25
CA LYS A 155 18.36 -11.20 -0.48
C LYS A 155 18.24 -12.31 0.60
N GLU A 156 19.12 -12.35 1.57
CA GLU A 156 19.02 -13.28 2.72
C GLU A 156 18.06 -12.74 3.79
N LYS A 157 17.79 -11.43 3.78
CA LYS A 157 16.78 -10.84 4.66
C LYS A 157 15.37 -11.26 4.24
N GLU A 158 14.46 -11.29 5.21
CA GLU A 158 13.06 -11.57 4.94
C GLU A 158 12.44 -10.44 4.09
N ILE A 159 11.91 -10.81 2.90
CA ILE A 159 11.29 -9.86 1.98
C ILE A 159 9.79 -9.79 2.26
N ILE A 160 9.29 -8.58 2.46
CA ILE A 160 7.86 -8.24 2.52
C ILE A 160 7.49 -7.53 1.23
N CYS A 161 6.56 -8.12 0.46
CA CYS A 161 6.12 -7.57 -0.81
C CYS A 161 4.84 -6.76 -0.64
N LEU A 162 4.85 -5.55 -1.17
CA LEU A 162 3.77 -4.59 -1.06
C LEU A 162 3.05 -4.43 -2.39
N PHE A 163 1.74 -4.46 -2.34
CA PHE A 163 0.88 -4.16 -3.48
C PHE A 163 -0.22 -3.19 -3.07
N HIS A 164 -0.71 -2.40 -4.02
CA HIS A 164 -1.98 -1.73 -3.81
C HIS A 164 -3.12 -2.66 -4.27
N TYR A 165 -3.10 -3.09 -5.54
CA TYR A 165 -4.06 -4.10 -6.01
C TYR A 165 -3.71 -5.50 -5.50
N PRO A 166 -4.70 -6.33 -5.12
CA PRO A 166 -4.45 -7.67 -4.62
C PRO A 166 -3.75 -8.56 -5.67
N PRO A 167 -2.67 -9.28 -5.29
CA PRO A 167 -1.99 -10.23 -6.16
C PRO A 167 -2.59 -11.64 -6.10
N VAL A 168 -3.72 -11.78 -5.44
CA VAL A 168 -4.46 -13.02 -5.23
C VAL A 168 -5.94 -12.80 -5.48
N GLU A 169 -6.59 -13.75 -6.16
CA GLU A 169 -8.01 -13.69 -6.47
C GLU A 169 -8.85 -14.22 -5.29
N LYS A 170 -10.14 -13.89 -5.28
CA LYS A 170 -11.10 -14.42 -4.29
C LYS A 170 -11.12 -15.96 -4.20
N ASP A 171 -10.90 -16.63 -5.31
CA ASP A 171 -10.84 -18.10 -5.40
C ASP A 171 -9.49 -18.69 -4.96
N ARG A 172 -8.57 -17.87 -4.40
CA ARG A 172 -7.20 -18.19 -3.96
C ARG A 172 -6.25 -18.51 -5.11
N THR A 173 -6.61 -18.26 -6.34
CA THR A 173 -5.65 -18.34 -7.44
C THR A 173 -4.74 -17.13 -7.44
N LEU A 174 -3.49 -17.33 -7.81
CA LEU A 174 -2.51 -16.25 -7.92
C LEU A 174 -2.56 -15.67 -9.33
N ASN A 175 -2.59 -14.33 -9.44
CA ASN A 175 -2.31 -13.66 -10.70
C ASN A 175 -0.79 -13.57 -10.93
N ASP A 176 -0.33 -12.94 -12.02
CA ASP A 176 1.10 -12.91 -12.35
C ASP A 176 1.95 -12.23 -11.27
N PHE A 177 1.40 -11.28 -10.52
CA PHE A 177 2.09 -10.67 -9.36
C PHE A 177 2.25 -11.69 -8.22
N GLY A 178 1.20 -12.43 -7.91
CA GLY A 178 1.24 -13.49 -6.90
C GLY A 178 2.13 -14.66 -7.31
N LEU A 179 2.16 -15.03 -8.59
CA LEU A 179 3.07 -16.01 -9.13
C LEU A 179 4.53 -15.56 -9.00
N PHE A 180 4.83 -14.29 -9.29
CA PHE A 180 6.15 -13.71 -9.07
C PHE A 180 6.60 -13.85 -7.60
N VAL A 181 5.72 -13.51 -6.66
CA VAL A 181 5.97 -13.65 -5.21
C VAL A 181 6.32 -15.10 -4.85
N LYS A 182 5.55 -16.06 -5.38
CA LYS A 182 5.78 -17.49 -5.17
C LYS A 182 7.12 -17.97 -5.75
N GLU A 183 7.41 -17.60 -6.99
CA GLU A 183 8.65 -17.97 -7.70
C GLU A 183 9.92 -17.48 -6.98
N HIS A 184 9.83 -16.31 -6.33
CA HIS A 184 10.94 -15.72 -5.57
C HIS A 184 10.94 -16.10 -4.09
N ASN A 185 10.11 -17.09 -3.69
CA ASN A 185 10.00 -17.61 -2.32
C ASN A 185 9.71 -16.53 -1.27
N ILE A 186 9.01 -15.47 -1.64
CA ILE A 186 8.57 -14.40 -0.73
C ILE A 186 7.36 -14.92 0.06
N LYS A 187 7.36 -14.72 1.38
CA LYS A 187 6.37 -15.33 2.27
C LYS A 187 5.33 -14.39 2.79
N ILE A 188 5.52 -13.07 2.65
CA ILE A 188 4.65 -12.06 3.23
C ILE A 188 4.25 -11.05 2.15
N VAL A 189 2.96 -10.86 2.01
CA VAL A 189 2.35 -9.89 1.11
C VAL A 189 1.39 -9.00 1.87
N LEU A 190 1.55 -7.69 1.73
CA LEU A 190 0.60 -6.70 2.22
C LEU A 190 -0.06 -6.01 1.03
N TYR A 191 -1.38 -5.82 1.08
CA TYR A 191 -2.11 -5.15 0.02
C TYR A 191 -3.32 -4.37 0.53
N GLY A 192 -3.78 -3.40 -0.26
CA GLY A 192 -4.91 -2.53 0.01
C GLY A 192 -6.01 -2.62 -1.04
N HIS A 193 -6.51 -1.47 -1.47
CA HIS A 193 -7.43 -1.26 -2.59
C HIS A 193 -8.87 -1.73 -2.37
N LEU A 194 -9.11 -2.77 -1.61
CA LEU A 194 -10.45 -3.33 -1.44
C LEU A 194 -11.21 -2.57 -0.34
N HIS A 195 -12.32 -1.94 -0.71
CA HIS A 195 -13.17 -1.13 0.17
C HIS A 195 -14.64 -1.47 0.02
N ALA A 196 -15.42 -1.14 1.03
CA ALA A 196 -16.87 -1.23 1.01
C ALA A 196 -17.34 -2.58 0.44
N TYR A 197 -18.02 -2.56 -0.70
CA TYR A 197 -18.53 -3.78 -1.34
C TYR A 197 -17.42 -4.75 -1.76
N SER A 198 -16.27 -4.25 -2.20
CA SER A 198 -15.15 -5.09 -2.64
C SER A 198 -14.47 -5.87 -1.51
N LEU A 199 -14.76 -5.57 -0.24
CA LEU A 199 -14.28 -6.34 0.92
C LEU A 199 -14.72 -7.82 0.87
N ASN A 200 -15.79 -8.15 0.12
CA ASN A 200 -16.19 -9.53 -0.12
C ASN A 200 -15.16 -10.35 -0.92
N ASN A 201 -14.15 -9.70 -1.49
CA ASN A 201 -13.07 -10.32 -2.27
C ASN A 201 -11.76 -10.43 -1.49
N VAL A 202 -11.74 -10.02 -0.22
CA VAL A 202 -10.54 -10.06 0.63
C VAL A 202 -10.06 -11.50 0.82
N VAL A 203 -8.75 -11.70 0.65
CA VAL A 203 -8.01 -12.92 0.98
C VAL A 203 -6.96 -12.56 2.04
N ASP A 204 -7.28 -12.81 3.31
CA ASP A 204 -6.45 -12.47 4.47
C ASP A 204 -6.10 -13.77 5.22
N GLU A 205 -5.30 -14.60 4.54
CA GLU A 205 -4.94 -15.95 4.98
C GLU A 205 -3.67 -16.45 4.28
N VAL A 206 -3.22 -17.64 4.62
CA VAL A 206 -2.09 -18.29 3.95
C VAL A 206 -2.58 -19.03 2.69
N VAL A 207 -2.08 -18.62 1.53
CA VAL A 207 -2.36 -19.27 0.23
C VAL A 207 -1.03 -19.67 -0.41
N ASN A 208 -0.89 -20.94 -0.83
CA ASN A 208 0.35 -21.46 -1.44
C ASN A 208 1.63 -21.21 -0.58
N GLY A 209 1.51 -21.15 0.74
CA GLY A 209 2.62 -20.88 1.66
C GLY A 209 3.06 -19.41 1.70
N ILE A 210 2.21 -18.49 1.25
CA ILE A 210 2.37 -17.04 1.31
C ILE A 210 1.31 -16.48 2.24
N GLU A 211 1.70 -15.70 3.23
CA GLU A 211 0.80 -14.94 4.10
C GLU A 211 0.31 -13.70 3.37
N PHE A 212 -0.97 -13.64 3.01
CA PHE A 212 -1.61 -12.46 2.45
C PHE A 212 -2.31 -11.69 3.56
N HIS A 213 -2.05 -10.40 3.63
CA HIS A 213 -2.67 -9.48 4.58
C HIS A 213 -3.33 -8.33 3.84
N CYS A 214 -4.67 -8.29 3.87
CA CYS A 214 -5.39 -7.08 3.48
C CYS A 214 -5.28 -6.05 4.61
N ILE A 215 -4.81 -4.86 4.26
CA ILE A 215 -4.59 -3.77 5.22
C ILE A 215 -5.34 -2.49 4.84
N SER A 216 -6.41 -2.60 4.03
CA SER A 216 -7.31 -1.48 3.75
C SER A 216 -7.91 -0.92 5.03
N ALA A 217 -8.00 0.40 5.13
CA ALA A 217 -8.35 1.08 6.38
C ALA A 217 -9.74 0.69 6.90
N ASP A 218 -10.76 0.63 6.05
CA ASP A 218 -12.11 0.24 6.46
C ASP A 218 -12.21 -1.25 6.84
N TYR A 219 -11.47 -2.13 6.15
CA TYR A 219 -11.34 -3.54 6.55
C TYR A 219 -10.76 -3.67 7.96
N LEU A 220 -9.75 -2.87 8.29
CA LEU A 220 -9.10 -2.84 9.61
C LEU A 220 -9.81 -1.93 10.62
N LYS A 221 -10.97 -1.38 10.28
CA LYS A 221 -11.72 -0.43 11.13
C LYS A 221 -10.86 0.78 11.54
N PHE A 222 -9.98 1.20 10.64
CA PHE A 222 -9.05 2.34 10.81
C PHE A 222 -8.01 2.17 11.93
N ILE A 223 -7.66 0.93 12.27
CA ILE A 223 -6.68 0.60 13.32
C ILE A 223 -5.45 -0.05 12.66
N PRO A 224 -4.22 0.51 12.84
CA PRO A 224 -3.01 -0.11 12.31
C PRO A 224 -2.83 -1.55 12.79
N ARG A 225 -2.66 -2.48 11.85
CA ARG A 225 -2.52 -3.91 12.13
C ARG A 225 -1.05 -4.28 12.35
N LEU A 226 -0.73 -4.95 13.46
CA LEU A 226 0.59 -5.52 13.68
C LEU A 226 0.85 -6.67 12.70
N ILE A 227 1.93 -6.56 11.92
CA ILE A 227 2.37 -7.57 10.93
C ILE A 227 3.53 -8.39 11.49
N ARG A 228 4.57 -7.72 12.05
CA ARG A 228 5.77 -8.36 12.61
C ARG A 228 6.26 -7.61 13.84
N ARG A 229 6.89 -8.36 14.75
CA ARG A 229 7.55 -7.84 15.96
C ARG A 229 9.05 -7.69 15.80
#